data_2cbd54fbe371077aab69bcd3495632af
#
_entry.id   2cbd54fbe371077aab69bcd3495632af
#
_cell.length_a   1.000
_cell.length_b   1.000
_cell.length_c   1.000
_cell.angle_alpha   90.00
_cell.angle_beta   90.00
_cell.angle_gamma   90.00
#
_symmetry.space_group_name_H-M   'P 1'
#
loop_
_entity.id
_entity.type
_entity.pdbx_description
1 polymer ?
#
loop_
_entity_poly.entity_id
_entity_poly.type
_entity_poly.pdbx_seq_one_letter_code
_entity_poly.pdbx_strand_id
1 'polypeptide(L)'
;MKIIISGAYAIGCHLARLLSREHEDIVVMDTDEERFSHIGSDVDILTMEASSTSIEALKNAGAEKADLFIAVTPDESKNMNSCVLAKALGTKKTVAKIDNAEYIAPDLQEFFSQLGVSKLIYPEMLAATDINNGLKMSWVRQRWDVHGGALVMLGVKLRETCTILDRPMREICGPDDPYHIVAIKRAGETIIPGGNDCLQMYDLAYFMTTKQYIPYIRKIVGKEHYVDVKNVMIMGGGATAVRTVKTMPSYMDVKIIETDEQRCERLNALLEDEKALIINGDGRDLSLLIEEGIKNTQAFVALTGNAETNILACLTAKRMGVRKTVAMVENIDYVSMAESLDIGTIINKKSIAASHIYQMMLD
;
A
#
# COMPACT_ATOMS: atom_id res chain seq x y z
N MET A 1 15.59 -13.78 14.60
CA MET A 1 16.49 -13.34 13.49
C MET A 1 17.25 -12.08 13.93
N LYS A 2 18.44 -11.85 13.35
CA LYS A 2 19.13 -10.56 13.52
C LYS A 2 18.89 -9.67 12.32
N ILE A 3 18.30 -8.50 12.55
CA ILE A 3 17.83 -7.59 11.51
C ILE A 3 18.47 -6.22 11.71
N ILE A 4 19.03 -5.66 10.65
CA ILE A 4 19.60 -4.31 10.66
C ILE A 4 18.77 -3.45 9.71
N ILE A 5 18.27 -2.32 10.19
CA ILE A 5 17.50 -1.35 9.41
C ILE A 5 18.32 -0.08 9.27
N SER A 6 18.67 0.31 8.07
CA SER A 6 19.33 1.57 7.75
C SER A 6 18.29 2.61 7.32
N GLY A 7 18.18 3.67 8.11
CA GLY A 7 17.26 4.78 7.93
C GLY A 7 16.10 4.78 8.94
N ALA A 8 16.16 5.66 9.93
CA ALA A 8 15.10 5.92 10.91
C ALA A 8 14.04 6.90 10.38
N TYR A 9 13.70 6.77 9.09
CA TYR A 9 12.59 7.48 8.45
C TYR A 9 11.29 6.72 8.62
N ALA A 10 10.21 7.20 8.04
CA ALA A 10 8.87 6.66 8.28
C ALA A 10 8.74 5.16 7.96
N ILE A 11 9.35 4.66 6.87
CA ILE A 11 9.34 3.22 6.55
C ILE A 11 10.14 2.44 7.60
N GLY A 12 11.36 2.87 7.91
CA GLY A 12 12.24 2.21 8.87
C GLY A 12 11.64 2.19 10.28
N CYS A 13 11.11 3.31 10.77
CA CYS A 13 10.45 3.38 12.07
C CYS A 13 9.20 2.51 12.14
N HIS A 14 8.39 2.50 11.08
CA HIS A 14 7.19 1.67 11.04
C HIS A 14 7.55 0.17 11.04
N LEU A 15 8.52 -0.20 10.21
CA LEU A 15 9.02 -1.58 10.14
C LEU A 15 9.64 -2.03 11.46
N ALA A 16 10.47 -1.19 12.10
CA ALA A 16 11.06 -1.48 13.39
C ALA A 16 10.00 -1.77 14.47
N ARG A 17 8.94 -0.96 14.52
CA ARG A 17 7.80 -1.19 15.43
C ARG A 17 7.02 -2.47 15.13
N LEU A 18 6.85 -2.84 13.85
CA LEU A 18 6.20 -4.10 13.49
C LEU A 18 7.04 -5.29 13.96
N LEU A 19 8.34 -5.27 13.68
CA LEU A 19 9.25 -6.37 13.96
C LEU A 19 9.56 -6.54 15.46
N SER A 20 9.54 -5.46 16.24
CA SER A 20 9.75 -5.52 17.70
C SER A 20 8.73 -6.40 18.40
N ARG A 21 7.55 -6.57 17.83
CA ARG A 21 6.48 -7.43 18.37
C ARG A 21 6.76 -8.92 18.19
N GLU A 22 7.65 -9.27 17.28
CA GLU A 22 8.02 -10.64 16.94
C GLU A 22 9.26 -11.14 17.73
N HIS A 23 9.73 -10.36 18.72
CA HIS A 23 10.92 -10.67 19.54
C HIS A 23 12.20 -10.89 18.73
N GLU A 24 12.37 -10.16 17.64
CA GLU A 24 13.56 -10.19 16.78
C GLU A 24 14.67 -9.28 17.35
N ASP A 25 15.94 -9.62 17.10
CA ASP A 25 17.10 -8.79 17.45
C ASP A 25 17.27 -7.69 16.39
N ILE A 26 16.84 -6.47 16.71
CA ILE A 26 16.73 -5.37 15.77
C ILE A 26 17.73 -4.26 16.11
N VAL A 27 18.50 -3.86 15.11
CA VAL A 27 19.37 -2.67 15.15
C VAL A 27 18.87 -1.67 14.12
N VAL A 28 18.58 -0.44 14.53
CA VAL A 28 18.24 0.67 13.62
C VAL A 28 19.40 1.65 13.58
N MET A 29 19.90 1.91 12.38
CA MET A 29 21.01 2.84 12.11
C MET A 29 20.53 4.08 11.40
N ASP A 30 20.90 5.26 11.88
CA ASP A 30 20.72 6.55 11.19
C ASP A 30 21.87 7.49 11.59
N THR A 31 22.12 8.50 10.77
CA THR A 31 23.12 9.55 11.05
C THR A 31 22.58 10.70 11.88
N ASP A 32 21.30 10.65 12.23
CA ASP A 32 20.58 11.68 12.96
C ASP A 32 19.84 11.04 14.14
N GLU A 33 20.34 11.28 15.35
CA GLU A 33 19.81 10.71 16.59
C GLU A 33 18.35 11.15 16.86
N GLU A 34 17.97 12.36 16.44
CA GLU A 34 16.62 12.89 16.69
C GLU A 34 15.53 12.03 16.02
N ARG A 35 15.86 11.34 14.91
CA ARG A 35 14.92 10.47 14.20
C ARG A 35 14.53 9.23 14.99
N PHE A 36 15.35 8.77 15.91
CA PHE A 36 15.02 7.61 16.74
C PHE A 36 13.84 7.87 17.67
N SER A 37 13.55 9.13 18.00
CA SER A 37 12.38 9.52 18.79
C SER A 37 11.05 9.05 18.17
N HIS A 38 11.00 8.87 16.85
CA HIS A 38 9.83 8.39 16.12
C HIS A 38 9.60 6.88 16.24
N ILE A 39 10.56 6.12 16.77
CA ILE A 39 10.40 4.66 16.96
C ILE A 39 9.50 4.38 18.16
N GLY A 40 9.60 5.20 19.21
CA GLY A 40 8.92 5.01 20.49
C GLY A 40 9.86 4.44 21.55
N SER A 41 9.62 4.80 22.80
CA SER A 41 10.43 4.39 23.95
C SER A 41 10.03 3.03 24.54
N ASP A 42 8.92 2.48 24.07
CA ASP A 42 8.29 1.23 24.54
C ASP A 42 8.67 -0.01 23.70
N VAL A 43 9.57 0.17 22.72
CA VAL A 43 10.03 -0.91 21.83
C VAL A 43 11.46 -1.33 22.17
N ASP A 44 11.68 -2.65 22.25
CA ASP A 44 13.00 -3.25 22.50
C ASP A 44 13.81 -3.30 21.20
N ILE A 45 14.51 -2.19 20.89
CA ILE A 45 15.30 -1.99 19.69
C ILE A 45 16.61 -1.29 20.03
N LEU A 46 17.71 -1.79 19.50
CA LEU A 46 18.99 -1.09 19.59
C LEU A 46 19.06 0.00 18.51
N THR A 47 19.30 1.24 18.92
CA THR A 47 19.54 2.36 18.00
C THR A 47 21.05 2.66 17.92
N MET A 48 21.54 3.01 16.74
CA MET A 48 22.93 3.35 16.51
C MET A 48 23.04 4.59 15.64
N GLU A 49 23.56 5.68 16.19
CA GLU A 49 23.91 6.90 15.43
C GLU A 49 25.17 6.63 14.62
N ALA A 50 25.01 6.21 13.38
CA ALA A 50 26.11 5.90 12.48
C ALA A 50 25.66 5.85 11.01
N SER A 51 26.61 6.04 10.09
CA SER A 51 26.36 5.84 8.66
C SER A 51 26.37 4.36 8.30
N SER A 52 25.35 3.90 7.60
CA SER A 52 25.28 2.55 7.05
C SER A 52 26.23 2.30 5.85
N THR A 53 26.96 3.34 5.42
CA THR A 53 28.05 3.21 4.45
C THR A 53 29.44 3.10 5.12
N SER A 54 29.50 3.10 6.45
CA SER A 54 30.72 2.84 7.21
C SER A 54 30.86 1.34 7.49
N ILE A 55 31.96 0.74 7.04
CA ILE A 55 32.26 -0.67 7.28
C ILE A 55 32.39 -0.97 8.78
N GLU A 56 33.06 -0.06 9.53
CA GLU A 56 33.19 -0.19 10.98
C GLU A 56 31.83 -0.17 11.67
N ALA A 57 30.97 0.78 11.31
CA ALA A 57 29.60 0.87 11.86
C ALA A 57 28.76 -0.36 11.52
N LEU A 58 28.85 -0.89 10.30
CA LEU A 58 28.16 -2.11 9.92
C LEU A 58 28.65 -3.33 10.72
N LYS A 59 29.95 -3.45 10.98
CA LYS A 59 30.51 -4.50 11.84
C LYS A 59 30.02 -4.37 13.29
N ASN A 60 30.01 -3.15 13.81
CA ASN A 60 29.50 -2.87 15.16
C ASN A 60 27.98 -3.15 15.28
N ALA A 61 27.21 -2.92 14.23
CA ALA A 61 25.81 -3.32 14.15
C ALA A 61 25.62 -4.86 14.03
N GLY A 62 26.70 -5.59 13.73
CA GLY A 62 26.69 -7.04 13.61
C GLY A 62 26.29 -7.55 12.21
N ALA A 63 26.59 -6.81 11.15
CA ALA A 63 26.28 -7.18 9.78
C ALA A 63 26.85 -8.54 9.37
N GLU A 64 28.00 -8.95 9.96
CA GLU A 64 28.62 -10.24 9.69
C GLU A 64 27.74 -11.45 10.06
N LYS A 65 26.79 -11.27 10.98
CA LYS A 65 25.89 -12.32 11.50
C LYS A 65 24.41 -11.98 11.25
N ALA A 66 24.13 -10.91 10.55
CA ALA A 66 22.75 -10.49 10.29
C ALA A 66 22.07 -11.43 9.29
N ASP A 67 20.83 -11.78 9.58
CA ASP A 67 19.99 -12.53 8.68
C ASP A 67 19.44 -11.63 7.57
N LEU A 68 19.15 -10.36 7.92
CA LEU A 68 18.57 -9.40 7.01
C LEU A 68 19.11 -7.99 7.25
N PHE A 69 19.47 -7.31 6.18
CA PHE A 69 19.81 -5.88 6.15
C PHE A 69 18.83 -5.14 5.26
N ILE A 70 18.20 -4.09 5.78
CA ILE A 70 17.16 -3.33 5.10
C ILE A 70 17.57 -1.87 5.01
N ALA A 71 17.79 -1.35 3.81
CA ALA A 71 18.15 0.04 3.57
C ALA A 71 16.94 0.81 3.01
N VAL A 72 16.38 1.73 3.81
CA VAL A 72 15.16 2.48 3.50
C VAL A 72 15.32 3.99 3.75
N THR A 73 16.51 4.51 3.53
CA THR A 73 16.75 5.95 3.55
C THR A 73 16.12 6.63 2.32
N PRO A 74 15.97 7.96 2.29
CA PRO A 74 15.55 8.67 1.08
C PRO A 74 16.53 8.58 -0.08
N ASP A 75 17.80 8.29 0.17
CA ASP A 75 18.87 8.22 -0.83
C ASP A 75 19.01 6.79 -1.37
N GLU A 76 18.58 6.57 -2.61
CA GLU A 76 18.68 5.30 -3.33
C GLU A 76 20.13 4.80 -3.44
N SER A 77 21.07 5.68 -3.77
CA SER A 77 22.47 5.32 -3.95
C SER A 77 23.08 4.84 -2.63
N LYS A 78 22.72 5.51 -1.53
CA LYS A 78 23.11 5.11 -0.18
C LYS A 78 22.52 3.75 0.19
N ASN A 79 21.24 3.51 -0.14
CA ASN A 79 20.58 2.24 0.10
C ASN A 79 21.27 1.09 -0.64
N MET A 80 21.54 1.28 -1.93
CA MET A 80 22.22 0.29 -2.76
C MET A 80 23.62 -0.01 -2.22
N ASN A 81 24.42 1.03 -1.97
CA ASN A 81 25.79 0.88 -1.47
C ASN A 81 25.83 0.18 -0.09
N SER A 82 24.95 0.56 0.83
CA SER A 82 24.86 -0.07 2.15
C SER A 82 24.53 -1.56 2.06
N CYS A 83 23.64 -1.95 1.15
CA CYS A 83 23.30 -3.36 0.90
C CYS A 83 24.51 -4.15 0.38
N VAL A 84 25.27 -3.58 -0.58
CA VAL A 84 26.49 -4.20 -1.13
C VAL A 84 27.53 -4.43 -0.02
N LEU A 85 27.76 -3.41 0.81
CA LEU A 85 28.71 -3.51 1.92
C LEU A 85 28.26 -4.53 2.99
N ALA A 86 26.98 -4.51 3.37
CA ALA A 86 26.43 -5.46 4.33
C ALA A 86 26.52 -6.91 3.80
N LYS A 87 26.22 -7.11 2.52
CA LYS A 87 26.35 -8.42 1.87
C LYS A 87 27.79 -8.92 1.84
N ALA A 88 28.73 -8.05 1.48
CA ALA A 88 30.16 -8.37 1.46
C ALA A 88 30.72 -8.71 2.87
N LEU A 89 30.13 -8.16 3.93
CA LEU A 89 30.47 -8.46 5.31
C LEU A 89 29.89 -9.80 5.81
N GLY A 90 28.90 -10.37 5.13
CA GLY A 90 28.32 -11.68 5.49
C GLY A 90 26.82 -11.72 5.75
N THR A 91 26.12 -10.60 5.63
CA THR A 91 24.65 -10.57 5.77
C THR A 91 23.96 -11.51 4.77
N LYS A 92 23.02 -12.32 5.23
CA LYS A 92 22.38 -13.37 4.40
C LYS A 92 21.52 -12.80 3.29
N LYS A 93 20.59 -11.89 3.62
CA LYS A 93 19.69 -11.22 2.66
C LYS A 93 19.78 -9.70 2.81
N THR A 94 19.63 -8.98 1.73
CA THR A 94 19.63 -7.51 1.70
C THR A 94 18.44 -6.99 0.93
N VAL A 95 17.86 -5.88 1.38
CA VAL A 95 16.71 -5.21 0.77
C VAL A 95 17.00 -3.72 0.65
N ALA A 96 16.89 -3.16 -0.54
CA ALA A 96 17.09 -1.74 -0.80
C ALA A 96 15.82 -1.08 -1.30
N LYS A 97 15.44 0.04 -0.67
CA LYS A 97 14.43 0.96 -1.23
C LYS A 97 15.06 1.71 -2.39
N ILE A 98 14.33 1.79 -3.50
CA ILE A 98 14.71 2.49 -4.71
C ILE A 98 13.64 3.52 -5.11
N ASP A 99 14.06 4.46 -5.96
CA ASP A 99 13.21 5.47 -6.60
C ASP A 99 13.29 5.38 -8.13
N ASN A 100 14.33 4.73 -8.69
CA ASN A 100 14.47 4.53 -10.13
C ASN A 100 13.68 3.30 -10.60
N ALA A 101 12.67 3.56 -11.40
CA ALA A 101 11.80 2.52 -11.95
C ALA A 101 12.49 1.55 -12.94
N GLU A 102 13.63 1.92 -13.52
CA GLU A 102 14.37 1.03 -14.42
C GLU A 102 14.90 -0.21 -13.67
N TYR A 103 15.22 -0.06 -12.37
CA TYR A 103 15.82 -1.12 -11.57
C TYR A 103 14.89 -2.30 -11.29
N ILE A 104 13.57 -2.11 -11.42
CA ILE A 104 12.58 -3.19 -11.23
C ILE A 104 12.30 -4.01 -12.50
N ALA A 105 13.02 -3.76 -13.59
CA ALA A 105 12.89 -4.58 -14.79
C ALA A 105 13.23 -6.05 -14.47
N PRO A 106 12.42 -7.02 -14.93
CA PRO A 106 12.62 -8.44 -14.56
C PRO A 106 13.98 -9.01 -14.89
N ASP A 107 14.61 -8.53 -15.95
CA ASP A 107 15.96 -8.93 -16.41
C ASP A 107 17.09 -8.38 -15.53
N LEU A 108 16.83 -7.34 -14.73
CA LEU A 108 17.81 -6.75 -13.82
C LEU A 108 17.82 -7.37 -12.42
N GLN A 109 16.85 -8.21 -12.08
CA GLN A 109 16.78 -8.80 -10.74
C GLN A 109 18.02 -9.63 -10.40
N GLU A 110 18.47 -10.46 -11.33
CA GLU A 110 19.69 -11.27 -11.16
C GLU A 110 20.93 -10.38 -11.08
N PHE A 111 21.02 -9.34 -11.91
CA PHE A 111 22.11 -8.37 -11.89
C PHE A 111 22.28 -7.72 -10.50
N PHE A 112 21.19 -7.21 -9.89
CA PHE A 112 21.27 -6.61 -8.56
C PHE A 112 21.56 -7.63 -7.46
N SER A 113 21.03 -8.85 -7.60
CA SER A 113 21.32 -9.93 -6.66
C SER A 113 22.81 -10.28 -6.63
N GLN A 114 23.46 -10.35 -7.80
CA GLN A 114 24.92 -10.59 -7.92
C GLN A 114 25.74 -9.43 -7.35
N LEU A 115 25.24 -8.19 -7.41
CA LEU A 115 25.86 -7.03 -6.76
C LEU A 115 25.71 -7.03 -5.24
N GLY A 116 24.93 -7.94 -4.68
CA GLY A 116 24.71 -8.01 -3.24
C GLY A 116 23.42 -7.36 -2.76
N VAL A 117 22.51 -6.98 -3.66
CA VAL A 117 21.17 -6.49 -3.35
C VAL A 117 20.14 -7.58 -3.66
N SER A 118 19.70 -8.31 -2.64
CA SER A 118 18.87 -9.49 -2.83
C SER A 118 17.46 -9.16 -3.31
N LYS A 119 16.91 -8.02 -2.88
CA LYS A 119 15.58 -7.53 -3.27
C LYS A 119 15.54 -6.01 -3.33
N LEU A 120 14.73 -5.51 -4.25
CA LEU A 120 14.46 -4.08 -4.42
C LEU A 120 13.01 -3.78 -4.00
N ILE A 121 12.82 -2.66 -3.31
CA ILE A 121 11.51 -2.16 -2.91
C ILE A 121 11.29 -0.81 -3.57
N TYR A 122 10.25 -0.72 -4.40
CA TYR A 122 9.81 0.50 -5.05
C TYR A 122 8.38 0.85 -4.56
N PRO A 123 8.25 1.74 -3.55
CA PRO A 123 6.97 2.04 -2.91
C PRO A 123 5.88 2.52 -3.87
N GLU A 124 6.24 3.28 -4.90
CA GLU A 124 5.32 3.77 -5.92
C GLU A 124 4.70 2.64 -6.74
N MET A 125 5.47 1.61 -7.06
CA MET A 125 4.96 0.43 -7.77
C MET A 125 4.06 -0.42 -6.88
N LEU A 126 4.42 -0.59 -5.62
CA LEU A 126 3.60 -1.33 -4.65
C LEU A 126 2.25 -0.63 -4.47
N ALA A 127 2.25 0.69 -4.29
CA ALA A 127 1.03 1.47 -4.19
C ALA A 127 0.18 1.40 -5.48
N ALA A 128 0.81 1.50 -6.65
CA ALA A 128 0.13 1.37 -7.94
C ALA A 128 -0.52 -0.02 -8.11
N THR A 129 0.15 -1.07 -7.65
CA THR A 129 -0.39 -2.43 -7.66
C THR A 129 -1.64 -2.55 -6.79
N ASP A 130 -1.60 -1.99 -5.57
CA ASP A 130 -2.74 -2.00 -4.65
C ASP A 130 -3.90 -1.17 -5.20
N ILE A 131 -3.63 -0.01 -5.79
CA ILE A 131 -4.64 0.82 -6.45
C ILE A 131 -5.31 0.02 -7.57
N ASN A 132 -4.55 -0.55 -8.50
CA ASN A 132 -5.07 -1.30 -9.63
C ASN A 132 -5.86 -2.54 -9.21
N ASN A 133 -5.39 -3.26 -8.19
CA ASN A 133 -6.15 -4.37 -7.62
C ASN A 133 -7.48 -3.92 -7.03
N GLY A 134 -7.49 -2.77 -6.36
CA GLY A 134 -8.72 -2.15 -5.86
C GLY A 134 -9.67 -1.66 -6.97
N LEU A 135 -9.14 -1.17 -8.09
CA LEU A 135 -9.94 -0.73 -9.24
C LEU A 135 -10.60 -1.90 -9.97
N LYS A 136 -9.92 -3.06 -10.09
CA LYS A 136 -10.48 -4.28 -10.69
C LYS A 136 -11.70 -4.80 -9.94
N MET A 137 -11.87 -4.46 -8.66
CA MET A 137 -12.95 -4.91 -7.81
C MET A 137 -13.56 -3.72 -7.04
N SER A 138 -14.42 -2.95 -7.69
CA SER A 138 -14.98 -1.69 -7.17
C SER A 138 -15.70 -1.82 -5.81
N TRP A 139 -16.23 -3.00 -5.50
CA TRP A 139 -16.99 -3.31 -4.28
C TRP A 139 -16.12 -3.74 -3.09
N VAL A 140 -14.80 -3.95 -3.31
CA VAL A 140 -13.81 -4.38 -2.32
C VAL A 140 -12.95 -3.19 -1.92
N ARG A 141 -12.64 -3.05 -0.64
CA ARG A 141 -11.72 -2.03 -0.12
C ARG A 141 -10.27 -2.44 -0.30
N GLN A 142 -9.97 -3.69 0.01
CA GLN A 142 -8.63 -4.25 0.01
C GLN A 142 -8.68 -5.68 -0.53
N ARG A 143 -7.65 -6.07 -1.26
CA ARG A 143 -7.47 -7.42 -1.78
C ARG A 143 -6.01 -7.83 -1.65
N TRP A 144 -5.80 -9.02 -1.12
CA TRP A 144 -4.49 -9.66 -1.08
C TRP A 144 -4.59 -11.07 -1.66
N ASP A 145 -3.67 -11.38 -2.53
CA ASP A 145 -3.47 -12.74 -3.03
C ASP A 145 -2.43 -13.43 -2.13
N VAL A 146 -2.78 -14.57 -1.57
CA VAL A 146 -1.97 -15.33 -0.61
C VAL A 146 -1.50 -16.63 -1.28
N HIS A 147 -0.30 -17.10 -0.97
CA HIS A 147 0.31 -18.28 -1.58
C HIS A 147 0.23 -18.29 -3.12
N GLY A 148 0.75 -17.23 -3.75
CA GLY A 148 0.73 -17.13 -5.22
C GLY A 148 -0.67 -17.06 -5.84
N GLY A 149 -1.69 -16.67 -5.06
CA GLY A 149 -3.08 -16.53 -5.48
C GLY A 149 -3.91 -17.81 -5.34
N ALA A 150 -3.42 -18.82 -4.61
CA ALA A 150 -4.22 -19.98 -4.21
C ALA A 150 -5.38 -19.57 -3.31
N LEU A 151 -5.15 -18.60 -2.42
CA LEU A 151 -6.15 -17.96 -1.60
C LEU A 151 -6.21 -16.46 -1.89
N VAL A 152 -7.37 -15.87 -1.64
CA VAL A 152 -7.61 -14.44 -1.79
C VAL A 152 -8.26 -13.93 -0.51
N MET A 153 -7.70 -12.88 0.06
CA MET A 153 -8.32 -12.16 1.17
C MET A 153 -8.96 -10.88 0.65
N LEU A 154 -10.24 -10.69 0.97
CA LEU A 154 -11.05 -9.55 0.53
C LEU A 154 -11.54 -8.76 1.73
N GLY A 155 -11.15 -7.49 1.84
CA GLY A 155 -11.70 -6.55 2.81
C GLY A 155 -12.93 -5.84 2.24
N VAL A 156 -14.11 -6.12 2.78
CA VAL A 156 -15.38 -5.60 2.27
C VAL A 156 -16.07 -4.75 3.33
N LYS A 157 -16.37 -3.50 2.99
CA LYS A 157 -17.19 -2.61 3.84
C LYS A 157 -18.65 -3.01 3.73
N LEU A 158 -19.21 -3.51 4.82
CA LEU A 158 -20.60 -3.98 4.87
C LEU A 158 -21.61 -2.84 4.89
N ARG A 159 -22.72 -3.05 4.24
CA ARG A 159 -23.84 -2.10 4.14
C ARG A 159 -25.15 -2.84 4.41
N GLU A 160 -26.24 -2.11 4.50
CA GLU A 160 -27.60 -2.62 4.69
C GLU A 160 -28.02 -3.74 3.71
N THR A 161 -27.41 -3.77 2.52
CA THR A 161 -27.67 -4.81 1.51
C THR A 161 -27.03 -6.15 1.81
N CYS A 162 -26.16 -6.24 2.82
CA CYS A 162 -25.50 -7.48 3.20
C CYS A 162 -26.48 -8.45 3.87
N THR A 163 -26.57 -9.67 3.36
CA THR A 163 -27.57 -10.67 3.79
C THR A 163 -27.17 -11.47 5.03
N ILE A 164 -25.93 -11.31 5.49
CA ILE A 164 -25.38 -12.07 6.62
C ILE A 164 -25.11 -11.20 7.87
N LEU A 165 -25.68 -9.98 7.91
CA LEU A 165 -25.60 -9.12 9.09
C LEU A 165 -26.36 -9.72 10.28
N ASP A 166 -25.94 -9.38 11.49
CA ASP A 166 -26.58 -9.69 12.77
C ASP A 166 -26.82 -11.18 13.03
N ARG A 167 -26.13 -12.05 12.28
CA ARG A 167 -26.15 -13.51 12.45
C ARG A 167 -24.84 -13.99 13.07
N PRO A 168 -24.88 -14.95 14.03
CA PRO A 168 -23.69 -15.52 14.62
C PRO A 168 -22.76 -16.16 13.60
N MET A 169 -21.44 -16.00 13.77
CA MET A 169 -20.42 -16.57 12.84
C MET A 169 -20.61 -18.06 12.63
N ARG A 170 -20.97 -18.83 13.68
CA ARG A 170 -21.24 -20.28 13.58
C ARG A 170 -22.33 -20.65 12.59
N GLU A 171 -23.23 -19.70 12.23
CA GLU A 171 -24.33 -19.92 11.29
C GLU A 171 -23.99 -19.48 9.87
N ILE A 172 -23.02 -18.59 9.70
CA ILE A 172 -22.68 -17.97 8.42
C ILE A 172 -21.29 -18.33 7.91
N CYS A 173 -20.47 -18.98 8.73
CA CYS A 173 -19.07 -19.30 8.43
C CYS A 173 -18.68 -20.63 9.10
N GLY A 174 -19.22 -21.73 8.58
CA GLY A 174 -18.92 -23.10 9.02
C GLY A 174 -17.70 -23.69 8.29
N PRO A 175 -17.29 -24.90 8.68
CA PRO A 175 -16.12 -25.59 8.08
C PRO A 175 -16.33 -25.95 6.60
N ASP A 176 -17.59 -26.11 6.16
CA ASP A 176 -17.94 -26.49 4.77
C ASP A 176 -18.25 -25.26 3.89
N ASP A 177 -18.23 -24.05 4.46
CA ASP A 177 -18.48 -22.84 3.69
C ASP A 177 -17.28 -22.47 2.78
N PRO A 178 -17.53 -21.88 1.60
CA PRO A 178 -16.49 -21.58 0.63
C PRO A 178 -15.65 -20.35 1.01
N TYR A 179 -15.81 -19.82 2.19
CA TYR A 179 -15.05 -18.68 2.72
C TYR A 179 -14.90 -18.78 4.24
N HIS A 180 -13.94 -18.01 4.76
CA HIS A 180 -13.78 -17.81 6.19
C HIS A 180 -13.64 -16.32 6.51
N ILE A 181 -14.28 -15.83 7.58
CA ILE A 181 -14.13 -14.46 8.04
C ILE A 181 -13.01 -14.43 9.07
N VAL A 182 -11.84 -13.92 8.66
CA VAL A 182 -10.60 -13.98 9.46
C VAL A 182 -10.46 -12.82 10.42
N ALA A 183 -11.04 -11.67 10.11
CA ALA A 183 -11.02 -10.48 10.96
C ALA A 183 -12.18 -9.53 10.63
N ILE A 184 -12.50 -8.68 11.60
CA ILE A 184 -13.45 -7.57 11.45
C ILE A 184 -12.77 -6.30 11.96
N LYS A 185 -12.81 -5.22 11.19
CA LYS A 185 -12.43 -3.89 11.68
C LYS A 185 -13.69 -3.09 11.95
N ARG A 186 -13.91 -2.76 13.23
CA ARG A 186 -15.08 -2.02 13.75
C ARG A 186 -14.61 -0.85 14.57
N ALA A 187 -15.06 0.35 14.25
CA ALA A 187 -14.68 1.58 14.98
C ALA A 187 -13.18 1.75 15.23
N GLY A 188 -12.34 1.35 14.26
CA GLY A 188 -10.87 1.43 14.35
C GLY A 188 -10.20 0.24 15.04
N GLU A 189 -10.95 -0.63 15.70
CA GLU A 189 -10.42 -1.83 16.35
C GLU A 189 -10.50 -3.06 15.45
N THR A 190 -9.49 -3.93 15.54
CA THR A 190 -9.48 -5.21 14.83
C THR A 190 -9.94 -6.31 15.77
N ILE A 191 -10.98 -7.04 15.38
CA ILE A 191 -11.60 -8.13 16.11
C ILE A 191 -11.33 -9.43 15.34
N ILE A 192 -10.84 -10.45 16.02
CA ILE A 192 -10.82 -11.81 15.50
C ILE A 192 -12.11 -12.47 15.96
N PRO A 193 -13.07 -12.73 15.03
CA PRO A 193 -14.40 -13.14 15.45
C PRO A 193 -14.46 -14.57 15.95
N GLY A 194 -15.14 -14.78 17.06
CA GLY A 194 -15.53 -16.10 17.56
C GLY A 194 -16.92 -16.51 17.05
N GLY A 195 -17.31 -17.76 17.29
CA GLY A 195 -18.57 -18.33 16.80
C GLY A 195 -19.85 -17.59 17.21
N ASN A 196 -19.84 -16.82 18.29
CA ASN A 196 -20.98 -16.04 18.76
C ASN A 196 -20.97 -14.58 18.30
N ASP A 197 -19.86 -14.11 17.71
CA ASP A 197 -19.80 -12.75 17.18
C ASP A 197 -20.64 -12.61 15.91
N CYS A 198 -21.13 -11.39 15.67
CA CYS A 198 -21.94 -11.07 14.51
C CYS A 198 -21.30 -9.96 13.69
N LEU A 199 -21.49 -10.00 12.38
CA LEU A 199 -21.20 -8.88 11.50
C LEU A 199 -22.23 -7.76 11.71
N GLN A 200 -21.77 -6.52 11.71
CA GLN A 200 -22.61 -5.34 11.84
C GLN A 200 -22.49 -4.44 10.60
N MET A 201 -23.49 -3.63 10.39
CA MET A 201 -23.44 -2.59 9.35
C MET A 201 -22.24 -1.67 9.60
N TYR A 202 -21.53 -1.32 8.53
CA TYR A 202 -20.29 -0.54 8.53
C TYR A 202 -19.03 -1.25 9.06
N ASP A 203 -19.09 -2.53 9.39
CA ASP A 203 -17.86 -3.31 9.58
C ASP A 203 -17.07 -3.39 8.28
N LEU A 204 -15.75 -3.41 8.39
CA LEU A 204 -14.87 -3.87 7.33
C LEU A 204 -14.52 -5.33 7.63
N ALA A 205 -15.18 -6.24 6.95
CA ALA A 205 -15.01 -7.68 7.14
C ALA A 205 -14.00 -8.26 6.16
N TYR A 206 -13.10 -9.10 6.65
CA TYR A 206 -12.05 -9.74 5.86
C TYR A 206 -12.40 -11.20 5.58
N PHE A 207 -12.72 -11.47 4.32
CA PHE A 207 -13.09 -12.79 3.82
C PHE A 207 -11.88 -13.46 3.20
N MET A 208 -11.51 -14.63 3.70
CA MET A 208 -10.53 -15.52 3.07
C MET A 208 -11.29 -16.54 2.21
N THR A 209 -10.90 -16.66 0.94
CA THR A 209 -11.56 -17.55 -0.02
C THR A 209 -10.64 -17.93 -1.18
N THR A 210 -11.13 -18.70 -2.14
CA THR A 210 -10.48 -18.96 -3.43
C THR A 210 -11.11 -18.11 -4.54
N LYS A 211 -10.41 -17.93 -5.65
CA LYS A 211 -10.86 -17.06 -6.77
C LYS A 211 -12.25 -17.43 -7.29
N GLN A 212 -12.58 -18.72 -7.32
CA GLN A 212 -13.86 -19.23 -7.83
C GLN A 212 -15.07 -18.78 -7.01
N TYR A 213 -14.89 -18.51 -5.72
CA TYR A 213 -16.00 -18.13 -4.82
C TYR A 213 -16.12 -16.61 -4.59
N ILE A 214 -15.30 -15.80 -5.23
CA ILE A 214 -15.43 -14.34 -5.19
C ILE A 214 -16.85 -13.85 -5.59
N PRO A 215 -17.47 -14.39 -6.66
CA PRO A 215 -18.85 -14.04 -7.02
C PRO A 215 -19.88 -14.38 -5.93
N TYR A 216 -19.68 -15.48 -5.22
CA TYR A 216 -20.54 -15.86 -4.11
C TYR A 216 -20.45 -14.84 -2.96
N ILE A 217 -19.24 -14.44 -2.56
CA ILE A 217 -19.04 -13.39 -1.55
C ILE A 217 -19.69 -12.09 -1.99
N ARG A 218 -19.47 -11.67 -3.25
CA ARG A 218 -20.10 -10.46 -3.81
C ARG A 218 -21.62 -10.46 -3.63
N LYS A 219 -22.24 -11.63 -3.82
CA LYS A 219 -23.68 -11.81 -3.65
C LYS A 219 -24.11 -11.66 -2.19
N ILE A 220 -23.51 -12.41 -1.26
CA ILE A 220 -23.93 -12.42 0.15
C ILE A 220 -23.68 -11.07 0.84
N VAL A 221 -22.69 -10.31 0.41
CA VAL A 221 -22.44 -8.95 0.90
C VAL A 221 -23.28 -7.87 0.19
N GLY A 222 -24.17 -8.27 -0.73
CA GLY A 222 -25.12 -7.37 -1.41
C GLY A 222 -24.47 -6.38 -2.37
N LYS A 223 -23.39 -6.79 -3.06
CA LYS A 223 -22.62 -5.93 -3.97
C LYS A 223 -22.77 -6.28 -5.46
N GLU A 224 -23.78 -7.06 -5.82
CA GLU A 224 -24.02 -7.49 -7.20
C GLU A 224 -24.22 -6.31 -8.18
N HIS A 225 -24.80 -5.21 -7.70
CA HIS A 225 -25.08 -4.02 -8.49
C HIS A 225 -23.91 -3.05 -8.65
N TYR A 226 -22.73 -3.37 -8.11
CA TYR A 226 -21.54 -2.56 -8.33
C TYR A 226 -21.03 -2.80 -9.75
N VAL A 227 -20.92 -1.72 -10.53
CA VAL A 227 -20.38 -1.80 -11.90
C VAL A 227 -18.86 -1.90 -11.89
N ASP A 228 -18.33 -2.57 -12.90
CA ASP A 228 -16.89 -2.63 -13.12
C ASP A 228 -16.35 -1.24 -13.48
N VAL A 229 -15.15 -0.95 -13.02
CA VAL A 229 -14.49 0.33 -13.31
C VAL A 229 -13.98 0.29 -14.74
N LYS A 230 -14.44 1.26 -15.53
CA LYS A 230 -13.97 1.49 -16.92
C LYS A 230 -13.40 2.90 -17.11
N ASN A 231 -13.97 3.90 -16.40
CA ASN A 231 -13.51 5.27 -16.46
C ASN A 231 -12.94 5.67 -15.10
N VAL A 232 -11.68 6.05 -15.09
CA VAL A 232 -10.93 6.46 -13.91
C VAL A 232 -10.50 7.91 -14.05
N MET A 233 -10.67 8.68 -12.98
CA MET A 233 -10.14 10.03 -12.88
C MET A 233 -9.09 10.06 -11.78
N ILE A 234 -7.86 10.48 -12.11
CA ILE A 234 -6.74 10.58 -11.16
C ILE A 234 -6.44 12.06 -10.93
N MET A 235 -6.40 12.49 -9.69
CA MET A 235 -5.96 13.83 -9.29
C MET A 235 -4.51 13.76 -8.79
N GLY A 236 -3.62 14.46 -9.50
CA GLY A 236 -2.18 14.49 -9.25
C GLY A 236 -1.38 13.56 -10.17
N GLY A 237 -0.38 14.11 -10.84
CA GLY A 237 0.46 13.44 -11.85
C GLY A 237 1.84 13.00 -11.33
N GLY A 238 1.96 12.61 -10.07
CA GLY A 238 3.21 12.14 -9.48
C GLY A 238 3.63 10.73 -9.92
N ALA A 239 4.75 10.24 -9.40
CA ALA A 239 5.31 8.94 -9.77
C ALA A 239 4.33 7.78 -9.55
N THR A 240 3.55 7.79 -8.46
CA THR A 240 2.53 6.78 -8.20
C THR A 240 1.44 6.78 -9.28
N ALA A 241 0.99 7.94 -9.74
CA ALA A 241 0.01 8.05 -10.82
C ALA A 241 0.55 7.47 -12.13
N VAL A 242 1.79 7.80 -12.50
CA VAL A 242 2.46 7.24 -13.69
C VAL A 242 2.54 5.72 -13.60
N ARG A 243 2.95 5.17 -12.45
CA ARG A 243 3.02 3.71 -12.27
C ARG A 243 1.64 3.06 -12.32
N THR A 244 0.63 3.69 -11.71
CA THR A 244 -0.76 3.23 -11.75
C THR A 244 -1.25 3.12 -13.20
N VAL A 245 -1.06 4.15 -14.01
CA VAL A 245 -1.50 4.14 -15.42
C VAL A 245 -0.76 3.11 -16.23
N LYS A 246 0.58 3.03 -16.12
CA LYS A 246 1.40 2.05 -16.87
C LYS A 246 1.09 0.57 -16.54
N THR A 247 0.50 0.31 -15.39
CA THR A 247 0.12 -1.05 -14.96
C THR A 247 -1.39 -1.27 -14.90
N MET A 248 -2.16 -0.27 -15.34
CA MET A 248 -3.62 -0.34 -15.38
C MET A 248 -4.10 -1.30 -16.47
N PRO A 249 -5.21 -2.03 -16.24
CA PRO A 249 -5.81 -2.84 -17.30
C PRO A 249 -6.19 -2.01 -18.52
N SER A 250 -5.89 -2.52 -19.73
CA SER A 250 -6.09 -1.81 -21.00
C SER A 250 -7.55 -1.47 -21.35
N TYR A 251 -8.51 -2.06 -20.62
CA TYR A 251 -9.94 -1.75 -20.79
C TYR A 251 -10.40 -0.54 -19.96
N MET A 252 -9.52 0.03 -19.13
CA MET A 252 -9.81 1.23 -18.34
C MET A 252 -9.31 2.47 -19.07
N ASP A 253 -10.17 3.46 -19.24
CA ASP A 253 -9.83 4.79 -19.73
C ASP A 253 -9.53 5.69 -18.54
N VAL A 254 -8.47 6.48 -18.63
CA VAL A 254 -8.00 7.31 -17.51
C VAL A 254 -7.84 8.77 -17.92
N LYS A 255 -8.29 9.67 -17.04
CA LYS A 255 -7.99 11.10 -17.07
C LYS A 255 -7.11 11.46 -15.88
N ILE A 256 -6.01 12.18 -16.10
CA ILE A 256 -5.16 12.72 -15.04
C ILE A 256 -5.35 14.23 -15.01
N ILE A 257 -5.73 14.78 -13.85
CA ILE A 257 -5.84 16.21 -13.61
C ILE A 257 -4.60 16.64 -12.81
N GLU A 258 -3.81 17.53 -13.38
CA GLU A 258 -2.56 18.04 -12.79
C GLU A 258 -2.50 19.56 -12.92
N THR A 259 -2.14 20.23 -11.84
CA THR A 259 -2.08 21.70 -11.78
C THR A 259 -0.84 22.27 -12.45
N ASP A 260 0.27 21.55 -12.44
CA ASP A 260 1.55 21.99 -12.99
C ASP A 260 1.62 21.71 -14.49
N GLU A 261 1.65 22.76 -15.30
CA GLU A 261 1.68 22.68 -16.76
C GLU A 261 2.92 21.92 -17.29
N GLN A 262 4.10 22.17 -16.72
CA GLN A 262 5.33 21.49 -17.13
C GLN A 262 5.26 19.98 -16.78
N ARG A 263 4.58 19.64 -15.67
CA ARG A 263 4.34 18.24 -15.33
C ARG A 263 3.34 17.60 -16.30
N CYS A 264 2.33 18.32 -16.74
CA CYS A 264 1.40 17.85 -17.78
C CYS A 264 2.15 17.51 -19.08
N GLU A 265 3.07 18.36 -19.52
CA GLU A 265 3.90 18.08 -20.71
C GLU A 265 4.74 16.81 -20.55
N ARG A 266 5.39 16.66 -19.38
CA ARG A 266 6.15 15.44 -19.07
C ARG A 266 5.28 14.18 -19.01
N LEU A 267 4.07 14.28 -18.46
CA LEU A 267 3.13 13.18 -18.40
C LEU A 267 2.68 12.75 -19.80
N ASN A 268 2.41 13.68 -20.70
CA ASN A 268 2.08 13.36 -22.08
C ASN A 268 3.20 12.55 -22.78
N ALA A 269 4.47 12.92 -22.55
CA ALA A 269 5.61 12.16 -23.08
C ALA A 269 5.78 10.79 -22.40
N LEU A 270 5.61 10.71 -21.07
CA LEU A 270 5.79 9.46 -20.31
C LEU A 270 4.69 8.43 -20.55
N LEU A 271 3.50 8.87 -20.92
CA LEU A 271 2.28 8.07 -21.10
C LEU A 271 1.78 8.08 -22.54
N GLU A 272 2.64 8.40 -23.51
CA GLU A 272 2.30 8.49 -24.93
C GLU A 272 1.67 7.20 -25.47
N ASP A 273 2.17 6.05 -25.02
CA ASP A 273 1.68 4.73 -25.42
C ASP A 273 0.44 4.27 -24.62
N GLU A 274 0.02 5.04 -23.61
CA GLU A 274 -1.09 4.69 -22.75
C GLU A 274 -2.37 5.46 -23.11
N LYS A 275 -3.52 4.87 -22.81
CA LYS A 275 -4.83 5.52 -23.01
C LYS A 275 -5.12 6.53 -21.89
N ALA A 276 -4.25 7.52 -21.72
CA ALA A 276 -4.36 8.52 -20.67
C ALA A 276 -4.58 9.90 -21.27
N LEU A 277 -5.63 10.60 -20.84
CA LEU A 277 -5.88 12.00 -21.15
C LEU A 277 -5.36 12.89 -20.02
N ILE A 278 -4.41 13.76 -20.33
CA ILE A 278 -3.84 14.69 -19.35
C ILE A 278 -4.56 16.03 -19.42
N ILE A 279 -5.04 16.51 -18.29
CA ILE A 279 -5.82 17.75 -18.15
C ILE A 279 -5.04 18.68 -17.21
N ASN A 280 -4.67 19.85 -17.71
CA ASN A 280 -4.10 20.88 -16.86
C ASN A 280 -5.21 21.62 -16.12
N GLY A 281 -5.24 21.49 -14.80
CA GLY A 281 -6.25 22.13 -13.96
C GLY A 281 -6.20 21.70 -12.50
N ASP A 282 -7.06 22.29 -11.70
CA ASP A 282 -7.18 21.97 -10.28
C ASP A 282 -8.29 20.93 -10.06
N GLY A 283 -7.91 19.75 -9.59
CA GLY A 283 -8.84 18.66 -9.28
C GLY A 283 -9.79 18.94 -8.10
N ARG A 284 -9.70 20.11 -7.47
CA ARG A 284 -10.66 20.60 -6.47
C ARG A 284 -11.75 21.49 -7.09
N ASP A 285 -11.56 21.92 -8.32
CA ASP A 285 -12.54 22.74 -9.04
C ASP A 285 -13.71 21.85 -9.51
N LEU A 286 -14.87 22.06 -8.88
CA LEU A 286 -16.10 21.33 -9.24
C LEU A 286 -16.54 21.54 -10.66
N SER A 287 -16.36 22.75 -11.21
CA SER A 287 -16.76 23.06 -12.59
C SER A 287 -15.93 22.23 -13.56
N LEU A 288 -14.61 22.18 -13.36
CA LEU A 288 -13.70 21.34 -14.12
C LEU A 288 -14.07 19.85 -14.01
N LEU A 289 -14.31 19.35 -12.80
CA LEU A 289 -14.67 17.95 -12.59
C LEU A 289 -15.99 17.57 -13.30
N ILE A 290 -16.96 18.47 -13.32
CA ILE A 290 -18.25 18.28 -14.02
C ILE A 290 -18.02 18.28 -15.52
N GLU A 291 -17.25 19.22 -16.03
CA GLU A 291 -16.90 19.37 -17.45
C GLU A 291 -16.18 18.12 -17.98
N GLU A 292 -15.25 17.60 -17.16
CA GLU A 292 -14.48 16.38 -17.46
C GLU A 292 -15.25 15.08 -17.20
N GLY A 293 -16.50 15.17 -16.78
CA GLY A 293 -17.43 14.03 -16.71
C GLY A 293 -17.34 13.18 -15.45
N ILE A 294 -17.07 13.79 -14.29
CA ILE A 294 -17.01 13.07 -13.00
C ILE A 294 -18.28 12.27 -12.71
N LYS A 295 -19.46 12.73 -13.17
CA LYS A 295 -20.75 12.05 -12.99
C LYS A 295 -20.81 10.68 -13.69
N ASN A 296 -20.00 10.47 -14.71
CA ASN A 296 -19.89 9.22 -15.48
C ASN A 296 -18.64 8.43 -15.12
N THR A 297 -17.86 8.89 -14.15
CA THR A 297 -16.64 8.25 -13.68
C THR A 297 -16.98 7.20 -12.59
N GLN A 298 -16.45 5.99 -12.72
CA GLN A 298 -16.69 4.93 -11.75
C GLN A 298 -15.67 4.96 -10.61
N ALA A 299 -14.45 5.46 -10.85
CA ALA A 299 -13.41 5.57 -9.83
C ALA A 299 -12.71 6.92 -9.86
N PHE A 300 -12.47 7.48 -8.67
CA PHE A 300 -11.68 8.69 -8.46
C PHE A 300 -10.50 8.38 -7.54
N VAL A 301 -9.28 8.69 -7.98
CA VAL A 301 -8.04 8.35 -7.29
C VAL A 301 -7.26 9.63 -7.01
N ALA A 302 -7.16 10.04 -5.76
CA ALA A 302 -6.45 11.25 -5.34
C ALA A 302 -5.03 10.92 -4.88
N LEU A 303 -4.02 11.33 -5.66
CA LEU A 303 -2.60 11.00 -5.49
C LEU A 303 -1.70 12.24 -5.40
N THR A 304 -2.22 13.37 -4.92
CA THR A 304 -1.38 14.54 -4.67
C THR A 304 -0.49 14.34 -3.44
N GLY A 305 0.50 15.18 -3.26
CA GLY A 305 1.36 15.18 -2.07
C GLY A 305 0.70 15.66 -0.78
N ASN A 306 -0.56 16.10 -0.83
CA ASN A 306 -1.28 16.66 0.32
C ASN A 306 -2.46 15.75 0.71
N ALA A 307 -2.38 15.16 1.91
CA ALA A 307 -3.37 14.21 2.41
C ALA A 307 -4.76 14.83 2.58
N GLU A 308 -4.85 16.04 3.11
CA GLU A 308 -6.11 16.75 3.35
C GLU A 308 -6.82 17.04 2.01
N THR A 309 -6.06 17.47 1.01
CA THR A 309 -6.57 17.68 -0.35
C THR A 309 -7.12 16.38 -0.94
N ASN A 310 -6.40 15.27 -0.77
CA ASN A 310 -6.82 13.96 -1.27
C ASN A 310 -8.12 13.48 -0.59
N ILE A 311 -8.21 13.66 0.74
CA ILE A 311 -9.40 13.30 1.51
C ILE A 311 -10.61 14.11 1.05
N LEU A 312 -10.49 15.44 0.97
CA LEU A 312 -11.58 16.32 0.56
C LEU A 312 -12.01 16.05 -0.89
N ALA A 313 -11.07 15.80 -1.80
CA ALA A 313 -11.38 15.47 -3.19
C ALA A 313 -12.16 14.16 -3.30
N CYS A 314 -11.78 13.13 -2.54
CA CYS A 314 -12.51 11.86 -2.50
C CYS A 314 -13.93 12.02 -1.92
N LEU A 315 -14.11 12.81 -0.86
CA LEU A 315 -15.44 13.12 -0.32
C LEU A 315 -16.30 13.83 -1.37
N THR A 316 -15.74 14.80 -2.07
CA THR A 316 -16.39 15.53 -3.16
C THR A 316 -16.81 14.58 -4.29
N ALA A 317 -15.89 13.72 -4.76
CA ALA A 317 -16.18 12.75 -5.80
C ALA A 317 -17.32 11.79 -5.39
N LYS A 318 -17.34 11.32 -4.14
CA LYS A 318 -18.45 10.50 -3.61
C LYS A 318 -19.78 11.24 -3.65
N ARG A 319 -19.80 12.51 -3.25
CA ARG A 319 -21.03 13.35 -3.31
C ARG A 319 -21.51 13.57 -4.75
N MET A 320 -20.59 13.52 -5.73
CA MET A 320 -20.90 13.59 -7.17
C MET A 320 -21.33 12.24 -7.76
N GLY A 321 -21.39 11.18 -6.96
CA GLY A 321 -21.89 9.86 -7.36
C GLY A 321 -20.79 8.84 -7.70
N VAL A 322 -19.52 9.18 -7.57
CA VAL A 322 -18.41 8.21 -7.77
C VAL A 322 -18.43 7.19 -6.65
N ARG A 323 -18.51 5.91 -7.01
CA ARG A 323 -18.65 4.82 -6.03
C ARG A 323 -17.33 4.30 -5.49
N LYS A 324 -16.29 4.26 -6.32
CA LYS A 324 -14.94 3.84 -5.91
C LYS A 324 -14.06 5.06 -5.77
N THR A 325 -13.59 5.32 -4.56
CA THR A 325 -12.65 6.40 -4.27
C THR A 325 -11.41 5.84 -3.59
N VAL A 326 -10.26 6.37 -3.96
CA VAL A 326 -8.95 5.99 -3.42
C VAL A 326 -8.19 7.27 -3.08
N ALA A 327 -7.74 7.42 -1.85
CA ALA A 327 -6.96 8.57 -1.40
C ALA A 327 -5.58 8.15 -0.91
N MET A 328 -4.55 8.80 -1.38
CA MET A 328 -3.20 8.69 -0.81
C MET A 328 -3.11 9.55 0.45
N VAL A 329 -2.81 8.92 1.58
CA VAL A 329 -2.68 9.55 2.91
C VAL A 329 -1.34 9.13 3.50
N GLU A 330 -0.32 9.96 3.26
CA GLU A 330 1.05 9.65 3.68
C GLU A 330 1.33 9.98 5.15
N ASN A 331 0.53 10.83 5.78
CA ASN A 331 0.59 11.06 7.21
C ASN A 331 -0.22 9.97 7.93
N ILE A 332 0.48 9.14 8.72
CA ILE A 332 -0.12 8.02 9.43
C ILE A 332 -1.18 8.46 10.46
N ASP A 333 -1.01 9.65 11.04
CA ASP A 333 -1.96 10.20 12.01
C ASP A 333 -3.32 10.53 11.38
N TYR A 334 -3.35 10.81 10.09
CA TYR A 334 -4.58 11.07 9.35
C TYR A 334 -5.28 9.82 8.82
N VAL A 335 -4.61 8.66 8.81
CA VAL A 335 -5.18 7.41 8.30
C VAL A 335 -6.44 7.03 9.09
N SER A 336 -6.37 7.05 10.41
CA SER A 336 -7.51 6.73 11.28
C SER A 336 -8.69 7.68 11.08
N MET A 337 -8.42 8.97 10.96
CA MET A 337 -9.44 9.98 10.66
C MET A 337 -10.08 9.75 9.28
N ALA A 338 -9.27 9.51 8.27
CA ALA A 338 -9.72 9.26 6.91
C ALA A 338 -10.59 7.99 6.82
N GLU A 339 -10.23 6.95 7.57
CA GLU A 339 -11.05 5.73 7.70
C GLU A 339 -12.42 6.02 8.32
N SER A 340 -12.47 6.86 9.37
CA SER A 340 -13.73 7.24 10.04
C SER A 340 -14.66 8.04 9.13
N LEU A 341 -14.12 8.83 8.20
CA LEU A 341 -14.88 9.59 7.21
C LEU A 341 -15.42 8.73 6.05
N ASP A 342 -15.08 7.46 6.01
CA ASP A 342 -15.50 6.53 4.95
C ASP A 342 -15.20 7.06 3.53
N ILE A 343 -14.03 7.67 3.36
CA ILE A 343 -13.62 8.28 2.08
C ILE A 343 -13.36 7.29 0.95
N GLY A 344 -13.28 6.02 1.26
CA GLY A 344 -12.95 4.97 0.30
C GLY A 344 -11.75 4.14 0.73
N THR A 345 -10.94 3.72 -0.22
CA THR A 345 -9.67 3.04 0.03
C THR A 345 -8.58 4.06 0.35
N ILE A 346 -7.77 3.77 1.36
CA ILE A 346 -6.64 4.61 1.76
C ILE A 346 -5.36 3.92 1.31
N ILE A 347 -4.47 4.67 0.67
CA ILE A 347 -3.14 4.26 0.25
C ILE A 347 -2.11 5.02 1.08
N ASN A 348 -1.27 4.28 1.80
CA ASN A 348 -0.09 4.81 2.47
C ASN A 348 1.13 4.01 1.99
N LYS A 349 1.98 4.63 1.19
CA LYS A 349 3.14 3.97 0.57
C LYS A 349 4.12 3.41 1.60
N LYS A 350 4.28 4.10 2.72
CA LYS A 350 5.22 3.71 3.78
C LYS A 350 4.76 2.43 4.47
N SER A 351 3.47 2.35 4.80
CA SER A 351 2.89 1.15 5.39
C SER A 351 2.88 -0.03 4.41
N ILE A 352 2.58 0.21 3.14
CA ILE A 352 2.61 -0.81 2.09
C ILE A 352 4.03 -1.36 1.93
N ALA A 353 5.04 -0.49 1.85
CA ALA A 353 6.44 -0.90 1.72
C ALA A 353 6.91 -1.71 2.95
N ALA A 354 6.59 -1.25 4.16
CA ALA A 354 6.95 -1.95 5.39
C ALA A 354 6.27 -3.33 5.48
N SER A 355 4.97 -3.41 5.16
CA SER A 355 4.22 -4.67 5.14
C SER A 355 4.78 -5.64 4.10
N HIS A 356 5.17 -5.15 2.93
CA HIS A 356 5.79 -5.98 1.89
C HIS A 356 7.15 -6.54 2.31
N ILE A 357 7.99 -5.72 2.94
CA ILE A 357 9.28 -6.16 3.51
C ILE A 357 9.03 -7.23 4.60
N TYR A 358 8.06 -6.98 5.48
CA TYR A 358 7.69 -7.95 6.51
C TYR A 358 7.24 -9.30 5.93
N GLN A 359 6.40 -9.29 4.91
CA GLN A 359 5.98 -10.52 4.21
C GLN A 359 7.16 -11.30 3.61
N MET A 360 8.13 -10.58 3.00
CA MET A 360 9.33 -11.23 2.44
C MET A 360 10.23 -11.89 3.49
N MET A 361 10.05 -11.58 4.76
CA MET A 361 10.77 -12.23 5.85
C MET A 361 10.13 -13.55 6.27
N LEU A 362 8.81 -13.69 6.05
CA LEU A 362 8.05 -14.89 6.40
C LEU A 362 8.18 -16.01 5.34
N ASP A 363 8.61 -15.65 4.12
CA ASP A 363 8.91 -16.57 3.00
C ASP A 363 10.39 -17.05 3.05
#